data_d324550492aef27b3197bb35b8d36411
#
_entry.id   d324550492aef27b3197bb35b8d36411
#
_cell.length_a   1.000
_cell.length_b   1.000
_cell.length_c   1.000
_cell.angle_alpha   90.00
_cell.angle_beta   90.00
_cell.angle_gamma   90.00
#
_symmetry.space_group_name_H-M   'P 1'
#
loop_
_entity.id
_entity.type
_entity.pdbx_description
1 polymer ?
#
loop_
_entity_poly.entity_id
_entity_poly.type
_entity_poly.pdbx_seq_one_letter_code
_entity_poly.pdbx_strand_id
1 'polypeptide(L)'
;MNKTINTGVMHRSFDLSRDAINEEARTVELSFSSEAPVSRWFGEEILDHSPASIRLGRLSGGGAVLVDHDARDHVGVVESVAIGADRMGRALVRFGKSARADEIWQDITDGIRKSVSVGYRIHRMALESEVDGLETYRASDWEPFEVSMVSVPADAAVGIGRAAEGGHETEITNLNIKETIPMDT
;
A
#
# COMPACT_ATOMS: atom_id res chain seq x y z
N MET A 1 19.14 20.80 4.15
CA MET A 1 18.11 20.80 5.22
C MET A 1 17.13 19.70 4.90
N ASN A 2 16.92 18.74 5.79
CA ASN A 2 15.87 17.76 5.61
C ASN A 2 14.52 18.49 5.77
N LYS A 3 13.65 18.31 4.79
CA LYS A 3 12.27 18.82 4.83
C LYS A 3 11.37 17.69 5.34
N THR A 4 10.40 17.99 6.16
CA THR A 4 9.36 17.02 6.56
C THR A 4 8.02 17.45 5.99
N ILE A 5 7.21 16.46 5.62
CA ILE A 5 5.80 16.66 5.28
C ILE A 5 4.94 15.68 6.08
N ASN A 6 3.69 16.04 6.31
CA ASN A 6 2.74 15.15 6.96
C ASN A 6 2.00 14.35 5.89
N THR A 7 2.35 13.07 5.69
CA THR A 7 1.66 12.18 4.77
C THR A 7 0.49 11.45 5.42
N GLY A 8 0.49 11.34 6.75
CA GLY A 8 -0.49 10.55 7.48
C GLY A 8 -0.45 9.06 7.12
N VAL A 9 -1.61 8.42 7.23
CA VAL A 9 -1.83 7.05 6.74
C VAL A 9 -2.21 7.11 5.27
N MET A 10 -1.54 6.30 4.45
CA MET A 10 -1.71 6.22 3.01
C MET A 10 -2.39 4.91 2.63
N HIS A 11 -3.08 4.90 1.49
CA HIS A 11 -3.77 3.71 0.99
C HIS A 11 -3.47 3.50 -0.50
N ARG A 12 -3.39 2.21 -0.91
CA ARG A 12 -3.34 1.77 -2.31
C ARG A 12 -4.28 0.59 -2.49
N SER A 13 -4.96 0.51 -3.64
CA SER A 13 -5.95 -0.53 -3.92
C SER A 13 -5.53 -1.40 -5.10
N PHE A 14 -5.95 -2.67 -5.05
CA PHE A 14 -5.70 -3.72 -6.03
C PHE A 14 -6.95 -4.58 -6.19
N ASP A 15 -7.13 -5.22 -7.34
CA ASP A 15 -8.21 -6.16 -7.55
C ASP A 15 -7.77 -7.60 -7.26
N LEU A 16 -8.68 -8.39 -6.69
CA LEU A 16 -8.49 -9.82 -6.47
C LEU A 16 -8.72 -10.61 -7.76
N SER A 17 -7.88 -11.62 -7.99
CA SER A 17 -8.16 -12.67 -8.97
C SER A 17 -8.97 -13.80 -8.33
N ARG A 18 -9.96 -14.34 -9.03
CA ARG A 18 -10.73 -15.50 -8.57
C ARG A 18 -9.86 -16.76 -8.36
N ASP A 19 -8.85 -16.94 -9.18
CA ASP A 19 -7.93 -18.08 -9.10
C ASP A 19 -7.04 -18.04 -7.83
N ALA A 20 -7.04 -16.92 -7.13
CA ALA A 20 -6.30 -16.73 -5.90
C ALA A 20 -7.05 -17.17 -4.62
N ILE A 21 -8.30 -17.63 -4.76
CA ILE A 21 -9.17 -18.03 -3.64
C ILE A 21 -9.08 -19.54 -3.41
N ASN A 22 -8.75 -19.94 -2.18
CA ASN A 22 -8.87 -21.31 -1.70
C ASN A 22 -10.01 -21.39 -0.69
N GLU A 23 -11.16 -21.94 -1.15
CA GLU A 23 -12.36 -22.00 -0.33
C GLU A 23 -12.23 -22.93 0.87
N GLU A 24 -11.54 -24.07 0.73
CA GLU A 24 -11.36 -25.04 1.81
C GLU A 24 -10.54 -24.47 2.95
N ALA A 25 -9.43 -23.80 2.63
CA ALA A 25 -8.55 -23.18 3.62
C ALA A 25 -9.05 -21.79 4.04
N ARG A 26 -10.03 -21.21 3.37
CA ARG A 26 -10.52 -19.84 3.53
C ARG A 26 -9.39 -18.82 3.37
N THR A 27 -8.54 -19.04 2.37
CA THR A 27 -7.39 -18.17 2.11
C THR A 27 -7.49 -17.49 0.75
N VAL A 28 -6.88 -16.34 0.66
CA VAL A 28 -6.73 -15.57 -0.59
C VAL A 28 -5.28 -15.16 -0.73
N GLU A 29 -4.68 -15.45 -1.89
CA GLU A 29 -3.41 -14.84 -2.28
C GLU A 29 -3.70 -13.52 -2.98
N LEU A 30 -3.10 -12.43 -2.52
CA LEU A 30 -3.37 -11.09 -3.04
C LEU A 30 -2.08 -10.28 -3.22
N SER A 31 -2.12 -9.36 -4.18
CA SER A 31 -1.11 -8.30 -4.29
C SER A 31 -1.55 -7.12 -3.43
N PHE A 32 -0.65 -6.59 -2.61
CA PHE A 32 -0.94 -5.44 -1.74
C PHE A 32 -0.12 -4.19 -2.09
N SER A 33 0.95 -4.32 -2.89
CA SER A 33 1.77 -3.17 -3.28
C SER A 33 2.55 -3.41 -4.56
N SER A 34 2.91 -2.32 -5.25
CA SER A 34 3.76 -2.31 -6.44
C SER A 34 4.57 -1.02 -6.49
N GLU A 35 5.58 -0.96 -7.38
CA GLU A 35 6.35 0.25 -7.66
C GLU A 35 5.70 1.16 -8.72
N ALA A 36 4.45 0.90 -9.13
CA ALA A 36 3.73 1.80 -10.02
C ALA A 36 3.59 3.19 -9.37
N PRO A 37 3.89 4.28 -10.11
CA PRO A 37 3.68 5.63 -9.60
C PRO A 37 2.21 5.87 -9.25
N VAL A 38 1.96 6.61 -8.18
CA VAL A 38 0.63 7.03 -7.77
C VAL A 38 0.64 8.53 -7.49
N SER A 39 -0.25 9.26 -8.15
CA SER A 39 -0.39 10.70 -7.94
C SER A 39 -0.91 11.02 -6.54
N ARG A 40 -0.21 11.92 -5.85
CA ARG A 40 -0.52 12.39 -4.51
C ARG A 40 -0.54 13.92 -4.50
N TRP A 41 -1.05 14.49 -3.42
CA TRP A 41 -1.07 15.94 -3.25
C TRP A 41 0.33 16.60 -3.24
N PHE A 42 1.38 15.82 -2.98
CA PHE A 42 2.78 16.28 -2.94
C PHE A 42 3.58 15.94 -4.20
N GLY A 43 3.02 15.23 -5.17
CA GLY A 43 3.69 14.75 -6.39
C GLY A 43 3.40 13.29 -6.69
N GLU A 44 4.20 12.65 -7.55
CA GLU A 44 4.12 11.21 -7.81
C GLU A 44 4.83 10.43 -6.71
N GLU A 45 4.17 9.40 -6.18
CA GLU A 45 4.71 8.50 -5.16
C GLU A 45 5.06 7.15 -5.76
N ILE A 46 6.29 6.69 -5.53
CA ILE A 46 6.75 5.33 -5.84
C ILE A 46 7.15 4.65 -4.52
N LEU A 47 6.56 3.49 -4.23
CA LEU A 47 7.00 2.66 -3.09
C LEU A 47 8.17 1.79 -3.52
N ASP A 48 9.35 1.97 -2.93
CA ASP A 48 10.51 1.14 -3.21
C ASP A 48 10.36 -0.24 -2.56
N HIS A 49 10.46 -1.30 -3.36
CA HIS A 49 10.34 -2.69 -2.92
C HIS A 49 11.70 -3.37 -2.70
N SER A 50 12.77 -2.61 -2.53
CA SER A 50 14.03 -3.19 -2.07
C SER A 50 13.90 -3.67 -0.61
N PRO A 51 14.63 -4.74 -0.21
CA PRO A 51 14.54 -5.26 1.16
C PRO A 51 14.90 -4.25 2.25
N ALA A 52 15.69 -3.22 1.91
CA ALA A 52 16.08 -2.17 2.83
C ALA A 52 15.01 -1.08 3.01
N SER A 53 14.05 -0.99 2.10
CA SER A 53 13.08 0.10 2.04
C SER A 53 11.71 -0.24 2.62
N ILE A 54 11.39 -1.54 2.75
CA ILE A 54 10.09 -1.99 3.23
C ILE A 54 10.18 -2.71 4.58
N ARG A 55 9.38 -2.28 5.55
CA ARG A 55 9.30 -2.87 6.88
C ARG A 55 8.12 -3.85 6.95
N LEU A 56 8.35 -5.11 6.54
CA LEU A 56 7.28 -6.13 6.52
C LEU A 56 6.91 -6.71 7.88
N GLY A 57 7.69 -6.46 8.93
CA GLY A 57 7.56 -7.12 10.23
C GLY A 57 6.16 -7.06 10.83
N ARG A 58 5.44 -5.97 10.63
CA ARG A 58 4.08 -5.81 11.16
C ARG A 58 3.06 -6.68 10.44
N LEU A 59 3.15 -6.82 9.12
CA LEU A 59 2.28 -7.72 8.37
C LEU A 59 2.67 -9.19 8.62
N SER A 60 3.96 -9.53 8.58
CA SER A 60 4.45 -10.90 8.75
C SER A 60 4.21 -11.44 10.17
N GLY A 61 4.02 -10.58 11.15
CA GLY A 61 3.68 -10.93 12.53
C GLY A 61 2.18 -11.21 12.77
N GLY A 62 1.40 -11.53 11.74
CA GLY A 62 -0.04 -11.72 11.85
C GLY A 62 -0.82 -10.41 11.67
N GLY A 63 -0.47 -9.64 10.64
CA GLY A 63 -1.14 -8.39 10.30
C GLY A 63 -2.65 -8.56 10.15
N ALA A 64 -3.42 -7.55 10.52
CA ALA A 64 -4.87 -7.59 10.47
C ALA A 64 -5.40 -7.57 9.03
N VAL A 65 -6.43 -8.38 8.76
CA VAL A 65 -7.32 -8.23 7.60
C VAL A 65 -8.60 -7.56 8.07
N LEU A 66 -8.83 -6.35 7.57
CA LEU A 66 -9.93 -5.48 7.98
C LEU A 66 -10.98 -5.33 6.86
N VAL A 67 -12.06 -4.63 7.17
CA VAL A 67 -13.05 -4.15 6.20
C VAL A 67 -13.03 -2.63 6.19
N ASP A 68 -12.89 -2.05 5.00
CA ASP A 68 -12.93 -0.60 4.77
C ASP A 68 -12.00 0.22 5.71
N HIS A 69 -10.84 -0.35 6.11
CA HIS A 69 -9.86 0.24 7.02
C HIS A 69 -10.37 0.50 8.45
N ASP A 70 -11.49 -0.13 8.86
CA ASP A 70 -11.98 -0.02 10.23
C ASP A 70 -11.30 -1.06 11.13
N ALA A 71 -10.45 -0.59 12.05
CA ALA A 71 -9.75 -1.45 13.01
C ALA A 71 -10.68 -2.25 13.93
N ARG A 72 -11.96 -1.89 14.01
CA ARG A 72 -13.00 -2.62 14.78
C ARG A 72 -13.62 -3.75 13.96
N ASP A 73 -13.48 -3.76 12.63
CA ASP A 73 -14.02 -4.76 11.71
C ASP A 73 -12.91 -5.69 11.22
N HIS A 74 -12.39 -6.50 12.14
CA HIS A 74 -11.28 -7.44 11.93
C HIS A 74 -11.84 -8.80 11.53
N VAL A 75 -11.61 -9.23 10.29
CA VAL A 75 -12.21 -10.43 9.69
C VAL A 75 -11.22 -11.54 9.34
N GLY A 76 -9.93 -11.28 9.44
CA GLY A 76 -8.90 -12.27 9.08
C GLY A 76 -7.49 -11.84 9.48
N VAL A 77 -6.52 -12.63 9.08
CA VAL A 77 -5.11 -12.46 9.42
C VAL A 77 -4.20 -12.69 8.21
N VAL A 78 -3.10 -11.96 8.14
CA VAL A 78 -2.03 -12.21 7.18
C VAL A 78 -1.21 -13.40 7.65
N GLU A 79 -1.21 -14.50 6.88
CA GLU A 79 -0.45 -15.73 7.16
C GLU A 79 1.01 -15.61 6.71
N SER A 80 1.22 -15.01 5.55
CA SER A 80 2.55 -14.78 5.01
C SER A 80 2.58 -13.56 4.09
N VAL A 81 3.77 -12.98 3.94
CA VAL A 81 3.99 -11.82 3.08
C VAL A 81 5.38 -11.92 2.45
N ALA A 82 5.49 -11.55 1.19
CA ALA A 82 6.74 -11.55 0.46
C ALA A 82 6.76 -10.47 -0.63
N ILE A 83 7.98 -10.04 -0.98
CA ILE A 83 8.23 -9.25 -2.19
C ILE A 83 8.75 -10.19 -3.27
N GLY A 84 8.02 -10.28 -4.39
CA GLY A 84 8.42 -11.09 -5.53
C GLY A 84 9.61 -10.49 -6.29
N ALA A 85 10.23 -11.31 -7.15
CA ALA A 85 11.31 -10.85 -8.05
C ALA A 85 10.82 -9.79 -9.05
N ASP A 86 9.51 -9.74 -9.30
CA ASP A 86 8.81 -8.75 -10.11
C ASP A 86 8.52 -7.44 -9.35
N ARG A 87 9.05 -7.27 -8.16
CA ARG A 87 8.86 -6.07 -7.32
C ARG A 87 7.40 -5.83 -6.93
N MET A 88 6.62 -6.91 -6.79
CA MET A 88 5.25 -6.88 -6.28
C MET A 88 5.21 -7.43 -4.85
N GLY A 89 4.51 -6.71 -3.97
CA GLY A 89 4.19 -7.19 -2.63
C GLY A 89 2.99 -8.12 -2.67
N ARG A 90 3.15 -9.35 -2.17
CA ARG A 90 2.09 -10.38 -2.10
C ARG A 90 1.90 -10.85 -0.68
N ALA A 91 0.66 -11.16 -0.35
CA ALA A 91 0.29 -11.72 0.94
C ALA A 91 -0.66 -12.91 0.75
N LEU A 92 -0.51 -13.93 1.58
CA LEU A 92 -1.53 -14.94 1.82
C LEU A 92 -2.32 -14.52 3.05
N VAL A 93 -3.61 -14.31 2.90
CA VAL A 93 -4.50 -13.93 4.00
C VAL A 93 -5.51 -15.05 4.28
N ARG A 94 -5.86 -15.24 5.56
CA ARG A 94 -6.87 -16.22 5.97
C ARG A 94 -8.00 -15.52 6.70
N PHE A 95 -9.24 -15.85 6.28
CA PHE A 95 -10.46 -15.32 6.90
C PHE A 95 -10.92 -16.18 8.08
N GLY A 96 -11.41 -15.50 9.13
CA GLY A 96 -11.98 -16.12 10.31
C GLY A 96 -13.30 -16.86 10.05
N LYS A 97 -13.89 -17.42 11.11
CA LYS A 97 -15.18 -18.15 11.09
C LYS A 97 -16.25 -17.49 11.96
N SER A 98 -16.06 -16.22 12.35
CA SER A 98 -17.12 -15.47 13.00
C SER A 98 -18.23 -15.11 12.00
N ALA A 99 -19.42 -14.80 12.45
CA ALA A 99 -20.53 -14.43 11.56
C ALA A 99 -20.16 -13.27 10.61
N ARG A 100 -19.43 -12.27 11.13
CA ARG A 100 -18.96 -11.16 10.31
C ARG A 100 -17.92 -11.58 9.27
N ALA A 101 -16.97 -12.42 9.65
CA ALA A 101 -15.98 -12.94 8.72
C ALA A 101 -16.61 -13.87 7.66
N ASP A 102 -17.65 -14.63 8.00
CA ASP A 102 -18.41 -15.46 7.06
C ASP A 102 -19.14 -14.61 6.01
N GLU A 103 -19.79 -13.53 6.43
CA GLU A 103 -20.44 -12.58 5.54
C GLU A 103 -19.47 -12.01 4.49
N ILE A 104 -18.32 -11.52 4.93
CA ILE A 104 -17.28 -10.98 4.04
C ILE A 104 -16.68 -12.07 3.14
N TRP A 105 -16.50 -13.27 3.67
CA TRP A 105 -16.00 -14.40 2.91
C TRP A 105 -16.96 -14.80 1.77
N GLN A 106 -18.27 -14.81 2.03
CA GLN A 106 -19.28 -15.05 1.00
C GLN A 106 -19.24 -14.00 -0.09
N ASP A 107 -19.18 -12.72 0.27
CA ASP A 107 -19.06 -11.62 -0.70
C ASP A 107 -17.82 -11.77 -1.60
N ILE A 108 -16.71 -12.27 -1.05
CA ILE A 108 -15.46 -12.50 -1.80
C ILE A 108 -15.64 -13.68 -2.75
N THR A 109 -16.15 -14.83 -2.29
CA THR A 109 -16.34 -16.03 -3.10
C THR A 109 -17.38 -15.83 -4.20
N ASP A 110 -18.42 -15.07 -3.93
CA ASP A 110 -19.43 -14.68 -4.90
C ASP A 110 -18.95 -13.60 -5.89
N GLY A 111 -17.74 -13.02 -5.64
CA GLY A 111 -17.16 -11.98 -6.49
C GLY A 111 -17.86 -10.61 -6.34
N ILE A 112 -18.61 -10.42 -5.27
CA ILE A 112 -19.25 -9.14 -4.91
C ILE A 112 -18.19 -8.16 -4.40
N ARG A 113 -17.36 -8.61 -3.45
CA ARG A 113 -16.27 -7.84 -2.89
C ARG A 113 -14.93 -8.33 -3.47
N LYS A 114 -14.34 -7.54 -4.36
CA LYS A 114 -13.15 -7.92 -5.13
C LYS A 114 -11.97 -6.96 -5.00
N SER A 115 -12.12 -5.85 -4.31
CA SER A 115 -11.07 -4.86 -4.19
C SER A 115 -10.38 -4.94 -2.83
N VAL A 116 -9.05 -4.92 -2.86
CA VAL A 116 -8.15 -4.94 -1.71
C VAL A 116 -7.46 -3.60 -1.61
N SER A 117 -7.26 -3.12 -0.40
CA SER A 117 -6.47 -1.94 -0.12
C SER A 117 -5.46 -2.26 0.98
N VAL A 118 -4.29 -1.63 0.93
CA VAL A 118 -3.28 -1.68 1.99
C VAL A 118 -3.20 -0.34 2.70
N GLY A 119 -3.18 -0.36 4.03
CA GLY A 119 -2.83 0.79 4.85
C GLY A 119 -1.32 0.79 5.14
N TYR A 120 -0.64 1.91 4.89
CA TYR A 120 0.79 2.04 5.10
C TYR A 120 1.20 3.45 5.56
N ARG A 121 2.42 3.56 6.08
CA ARG A 121 3.08 4.82 6.43
C ARG A 121 4.40 4.92 5.70
N ILE A 122 4.76 6.14 5.30
CA ILE A 122 6.06 6.46 4.75
C ILE A 122 6.87 7.17 5.85
N HIS A 123 7.99 6.58 6.23
CA HIS A 123 8.92 7.16 7.22
C HIS A 123 9.92 8.09 6.55
N ARG A 124 10.39 7.71 5.34
CA ARG A 124 11.33 8.50 4.55
C ARG A 124 11.04 8.34 3.07
N MET A 125 11.14 9.44 2.34
CA MET A 125 11.15 9.43 0.89
C MET A 125 12.24 10.36 0.35
N ALA A 126 12.69 10.08 -0.88
CA ALA A 126 13.69 10.87 -1.59
C ALA A 126 13.07 11.45 -2.85
N LEU A 127 13.38 12.72 -3.15
CA LEU A 127 13.06 13.30 -4.45
C LEU A 127 13.91 12.59 -5.51
N GLU A 128 13.25 11.87 -6.42
CA GLU A 128 13.89 11.08 -7.47
C GLU A 128 14.04 11.89 -8.77
N SER A 129 13.03 12.64 -9.13
CA SER A 129 13.03 13.48 -10.34
C SER A 129 12.03 14.63 -10.22
N GLU A 130 12.26 15.65 -11.05
CA GLU A 130 11.31 16.74 -11.29
C GLU A 130 11.26 16.97 -12.80
N VAL A 131 10.08 16.88 -13.40
CA VAL A 131 9.85 17.08 -14.82
C VAL A 131 8.65 18.02 -15.00
N ASP A 132 8.85 19.15 -15.65
CA ASP A 132 7.81 20.17 -15.90
C ASP A 132 7.07 20.62 -14.62
N GLY A 133 7.78 20.66 -13.48
CA GLY A 133 7.25 21.04 -12.19
C GLY A 133 6.49 19.93 -11.45
N LEU A 134 6.46 18.71 -12.00
CA LEU A 134 5.95 17.52 -11.34
C LEU A 134 7.10 16.79 -10.63
N GLU A 135 7.06 16.76 -9.31
CA GLU A 135 8.02 16.06 -8.47
C GLU A 135 7.64 14.58 -8.34
N THR A 136 8.62 13.69 -8.44
CA THR A 136 8.48 12.26 -8.19
C THR A 136 9.29 11.87 -6.97
N TYR A 137 8.65 11.25 -6.01
CA TYR A 137 9.25 10.81 -4.76
C TYR A 137 9.27 9.29 -4.65
N ARG A 138 10.43 8.74 -4.30
CA ARG A 138 10.57 7.32 -3.96
C ARG A 138 10.56 7.14 -2.44
N ALA A 139 9.57 6.38 -1.93
CA ALA A 139 9.50 6.00 -0.53
C ALA A 139 10.59 4.97 -0.23
N SER A 140 11.70 5.43 0.34
CA SER A 140 12.89 4.62 0.65
C SER A 140 12.83 3.96 2.04
N ASP A 141 11.80 4.26 2.83
CA ASP A 141 11.52 3.62 4.12
C ASP A 141 10.02 3.73 4.39
N TRP A 142 9.30 2.63 4.28
CA TRP A 142 7.85 2.57 4.46
C TRP A 142 7.39 1.26 5.10
N GLU A 143 6.22 1.28 5.72
CA GLU A 143 5.67 0.18 6.51
C GLU A 143 4.20 -0.05 6.18
N PRO A 144 3.84 -1.18 5.53
CA PRO A 144 2.46 -1.64 5.47
C PRO A 144 2.06 -2.22 6.83
N PHE A 145 0.86 -1.90 7.34
CA PHE A 145 0.45 -2.32 8.67
C PHE A 145 -0.89 -3.07 8.73
N GLU A 146 -1.70 -3.02 7.68
CA GLU A 146 -2.93 -3.81 7.55
C GLU A 146 -3.30 -4.00 6.07
N VAL A 147 -4.16 -4.98 5.81
CA VAL A 147 -4.80 -5.22 4.52
C VAL A 147 -6.29 -5.16 4.73
N SER A 148 -7.01 -4.46 3.86
CA SER A 148 -8.47 -4.33 3.94
C SER A 148 -9.17 -4.82 2.69
N MET A 149 -10.27 -5.53 2.88
CA MET A 149 -11.28 -5.69 1.85
C MET A 149 -12.10 -4.41 1.78
N VAL A 150 -12.10 -3.73 0.63
CA VAL A 150 -12.78 -2.43 0.50
C VAL A 150 -13.97 -2.48 -0.43
N SER A 151 -15.03 -1.76 -0.06
CA SER A 151 -16.24 -1.61 -0.88
C SER A 151 -15.99 -0.66 -2.05
N VAL A 152 -15.22 0.39 -1.81
CA VAL A 152 -14.84 1.38 -2.82
C VAL A 152 -13.31 1.49 -2.80
N PRO A 153 -12.63 1.05 -3.87
CA PRO A 153 -11.18 1.19 -3.95
C PRO A 153 -10.80 2.68 -3.89
N ALA A 154 -9.71 2.96 -3.18
CA ALA A 154 -9.14 4.31 -3.19
C ALA A 154 -8.75 4.63 -4.64
N ASP A 155 -9.37 5.66 -5.22
CA ASP A 155 -9.01 6.14 -6.55
C ASP A 155 -7.60 6.71 -6.49
N ALA A 156 -6.68 6.11 -7.23
CA ALA A 156 -5.30 6.56 -7.32
C ALA A 156 -5.20 7.99 -7.89
N ALA A 157 -6.23 8.44 -8.63
CA ALA A 157 -6.28 9.75 -9.28
C ALA A 157 -6.90 10.86 -8.40
N VAL A 158 -7.56 10.52 -7.30
CA VAL A 158 -8.26 11.50 -6.45
C VAL A 158 -7.66 11.51 -5.04
N GLY A 159 -6.46 12.05 -4.92
CA GLY A 159 -5.83 12.38 -3.66
C GLY A 159 -6.37 13.68 -3.06
N ILE A 160 -7.71 13.89 -3.05
CA ILE A 160 -8.30 15.09 -2.46
C ILE A 160 -9.06 14.72 -1.18
N GLY A 161 -8.45 15.07 -0.03
CA GLY A 161 -9.21 15.59 1.10
C GLY A 161 -9.85 14.62 2.06
N ARG A 162 -9.25 13.48 2.39
CA ARG A 162 -9.38 13.03 3.78
C ARG A 162 -8.06 13.30 4.48
N ALA A 163 -8.07 14.36 5.30
CA ALA A 163 -7.01 14.57 6.27
C ALA A 163 -6.83 13.24 7.02
N ALA A 164 -5.65 12.66 6.89
CA ALA A 164 -5.32 11.44 7.60
C ALA A 164 -5.54 11.68 9.09
N GLU A 165 -6.43 10.92 9.71
CA GLU A 165 -6.54 10.88 11.15
C GLU A 165 -5.20 10.33 11.68
N GLY A 166 -4.49 11.17 12.40
CA GLY A 166 -3.18 10.87 12.97
C GLY A 166 -2.04 11.37 12.10
N GLY A 167 -1.48 12.54 12.45
CA GLY A 167 -0.31 13.08 11.78
C GLY A 167 0.86 12.10 11.83
N HIS A 168 1.45 11.81 10.66
CA HIS A 168 2.70 11.07 10.52
C HIS A 168 3.67 11.90 9.71
N GLU A 169 4.79 12.27 10.33
CA GLU A 169 5.83 13.04 9.65
C GLU A 169 6.70 12.11 8.80
N THR A 170 6.85 12.47 7.52
CA THR A 170 7.72 11.80 6.56
C THR A 170 8.93 12.68 6.30
N GLU A 171 10.12 12.13 6.48
CA GLU A 171 11.38 12.81 6.17
C GLU A 171 11.61 12.80 4.64
N ILE A 172 11.89 13.98 4.06
CA ILE A 172 12.29 14.13 2.67
C ILE A 172 13.78 14.36 2.61
N THR A 173 14.48 13.49 1.87
CA THR A 173 15.88 13.65 1.52
C THR A 173 16.00 14.03 0.05
N ASN A 174 16.81 15.03 -0.26
CA ASN A 174 17.15 15.36 -1.64
C ASN A 174 18.31 14.45 -2.05
N LEU A 175 18.08 13.55 -2.99
CA LEU A 175 19.18 12.98 -3.76
C LEU A 175 19.73 14.12 -4.62
N ASN A 176 21.05 14.40 -4.54
CA ASN A 176 21.70 15.37 -5.43
C ASN A 176 21.44 14.95 -6.88
N ILE A 177 20.44 15.54 -7.50
CA ILE A 177 20.22 15.44 -8.94
C ILE A 177 21.40 16.20 -9.54
N LYS A 178 22.40 15.47 -10.08
CA LYS A 178 23.38 16.06 -10.97
C LYS A 178 22.61 16.56 -12.18
N GLU A 179 22.45 17.87 -12.31
CA GLU A 179 22.01 18.49 -13.55
C GLU A 179 22.89 17.96 -14.67
N THR A 180 22.31 17.15 -15.55
CA THR A 180 22.92 16.82 -16.83
C THR A 180 22.67 18.02 -17.72
N ILE A 181 23.62 18.96 -17.74
CA ILE A 181 23.62 20.07 -18.71
C ILE A 181 23.74 19.43 -20.10
N PRO A 182 22.79 19.68 -21.03
CA PRO A 182 23.00 19.29 -22.41
C PRO A 182 24.18 20.11 -22.95
N MET A 183 25.24 19.44 -23.40
CA MET A 183 26.27 20.11 -24.17
C MET A 183 25.68 20.40 -25.56
N ASP A 184 25.32 21.66 -25.81
CA ASP A 184 25.13 22.19 -27.14
C ASP A 184 26.42 22.08 -27.94
N THR A 185 26.35 21.40 -29.07
CA THR A 185 27.30 21.48 -30.19
C THR A 185 26.59 21.92 -31.44
#